data_b1842f34c8dfb2c64b3e4f0855b9d617
#
_entry.id   b1842f34c8dfb2c64b3e4f0855b9d617
#
_cell.length_a   1.000
_cell.length_b   1.000
_cell.length_c   1.000
_cell.angle_alpha   90.00
_cell.angle_beta   90.00
_cell.angle_gamma   90.00
#
_symmetry.space_group_name_H-M   'P 1'
#
loop_
_entity.id
_entity.type
_entity.pdbx_description
1 polymer ?
#
loop_
_entity_poly.entity_id
_entity_poly.type
_entity_poly.pdbx_seq_one_letter_code
_entity_poly.pdbx_strand_id
1 'polypeptide(L)'
;DTYASSENMVDFLKGKKLSFSFGGQTKEIELVKSGESFASLDELQQTMQKRLDQAFGTDNIKVENQNGSLEFDLGPAASQNQTLTITSGDADVRKTLGIQKGASNKLSAESSIRDNIDKLLPDATDEEKKAFLEDLNQNGLIINGVRIKGVTADTSINGMIEKINSTEDAGVKASYLSSSNQFVLVTSETGKGREITLDGASKAIFGARTDSGEFVDSSFKQTDTN
;
A
#
# COMPACT_ATOMS: atom_id res chain seq x y z
N ASP A 1 12.67 14.39 -21.55
CA ASP A 1 11.21 14.62 -21.49
C ASP A 1 10.58 14.44 -22.87
N THR A 2 10.54 13.18 -23.36
CA THR A 2 10.10 12.84 -24.73
C THR A 2 8.58 12.89 -24.89
N TYR A 3 7.83 13.02 -23.81
CA TYR A 3 6.34 12.93 -23.80
C TYR A 3 5.67 14.20 -23.27
N ALA A 4 6.30 15.36 -23.43
CA ALA A 4 5.82 16.64 -22.92
C ALA A 4 4.55 17.19 -23.60
N SER A 5 4.10 16.62 -24.72
CA SER A 5 2.84 16.97 -25.37
C SER A 5 1.83 15.82 -25.28
N SER A 6 0.55 16.15 -25.11
CA SER A 6 -0.54 15.17 -25.09
C SER A 6 -0.60 14.30 -26.35
N GLU A 7 -0.30 14.86 -27.51
CA GLU A 7 -0.26 14.12 -28.79
C GLU A 7 0.82 13.03 -28.77
N ASN A 8 2.03 13.34 -28.30
CA ASN A 8 3.12 12.35 -28.21
C ASN A 8 2.79 11.22 -27.22
N MET A 9 2.10 11.54 -26.14
CA MET A 9 1.66 10.54 -25.17
C MET A 9 0.59 9.63 -25.77
N VAL A 10 -0.40 10.16 -26.46
CA VAL A 10 -1.45 9.40 -27.14
C VAL A 10 -0.87 8.43 -28.16
N ASP A 11 0.02 8.89 -29.03
CA ASP A 11 0.67 8.04 -30.03
C ASP A 11 1.52 6.93 -29.40
N PHE A 12 2.24 7.27 -28.33
CA PHE A 12 3.03 6.28 -27.58
C PHE A 12 2.17 5.21 -26.93
N LEU A 13 1.02 5.56 -26.35
CA LEU A 13 0.14 4.64 -25.63
C LEU A 13 -0.80 3.85 -26.56
N LYS A 14 -0.86 4.19 -27.84
CA LYS A 14 -1.76 3.56 -28.81
C LYS A 14 -1.49 2.06 -28.95
N GLY A 15 -2.52 1.27 -28.76
CA GLY A 15 -2.45 -0.20 -28.77
C GLY A 15 -1.70 -0.82 -27.60
N LYS A 16 -1.17 0.00 -26.68
CA LYS A 16 -0.51 -0.50 -25.46
C LYS A 16 -1.55 -0.97 -24.45
N LYS A 17 -1.18 -1.96 -23.63
CA LYS A 17 -2.06 -2.61 -22.67
C LYS A 17 -1.41 -2.69 -21.30
N LEU A 18 -2.25 -2.67 -20.28
CA LEU A 18 -1.91 -3.06 -18.91
C LEU A 18 -2.78 -4.25 -18.50
N SER A 19 -2.19 -5.21 -17.82
CA SER A 19 -2.93 -6.33 -17.23
C SER A 19 -3.19 -6.06 -15.75
N PHE A 20 -4.47 -6.12 -15.40
CA PHE A 20 -4.95 -5.98 -14.03
C PHE A 20 -5.45 -7.32 -13.52
N SER A 21 -5.06 -7.68 -12.31
CA SER A 21 -5.62 -8.81 -11.57
C SER A 21 -6.41 -8.29 -10.37
N PHE A 22 -7.69 -8.64 -10.30
CA PHE A 22 -8.59 -8.24 -9.22
C PHE A 22 -9.69 -9.29 -9.05
N GLY A 23 -10.02 -9.63 -7.80
CA GLY A 23 -11.09 -10.56 -7.48
C GLY A 23 -10.91 -11.97 -8.11
N GLY A 24 -9.66 -12.42 -8.28
CA GLY A 24 -9.33 -13.70 -8.92
C GLY A 24 -9.40 -13.69 -10.46
N GLN A 25 -9.69 -12.54 -11.07
CA GLN A 25 -9.72 -12.39 -12.53
C GLN A 25 -8.55 -11.53 -12.99
N THR A 26 -7.95 -11.90 -14.13
CA THR A 26 -6.94 -11.08 -14.80
C THR A 26 -7.47 -10.65 -16.16
N LYS A 27 -7.42 -9.33 -16.43
CA LYS A 27 -7.88 -8.75 -17.69
C LYS A 27 -6.87 -7.75 -18.23
N GLU A 28 -6.70 -7.77 -19.54
CA GLU A 28 -5.92 -6.76 -20.26
C GLU A 28 -6.80 -5.58 -20.63
N ILE A 29 -6.32 -4.38 -20.30
CA ILE A 29 -6.98 -3.12 -20.62
C ILE A 29 -6.11 -2.34 -21.59
N GLU A 30 -6.62 -2.07 -22.76
CA GLU A 30 -5.95 -1.23 -23.78
C GLU A 30 -6.05 0.25 -23.36
N LEU A 31 -4.92 0.96 -23.38
CA LEU A 31 -4.83 2.33 -22.90
C LEU A 31 -5.46 3.32 -23.87
N VAL A 32 -5.06 3.23 -25.14
CA VAL A 32 -5.57 4.07 -26.24
C VAL A 32 -5.95 3.15 -27.39
N LYS A 33 -7.22 3.12 -27.73
CA LYS A 33 -7.71 2.34 -28.88
C LYS A 33 -7.51 3.10 -30.18
N SER A 34 -7.59 2.37 -31.30
CA SER A 34 -7.53 2.98 -32.62
C SER A 34 -8.65 4.01 -32.79
N GLY A 35 -8.29 5.24 -33.20
CA GLY A 35 -9.23 6.35 -33.39
C GLY A 35 -9.53 7.16 -32.12
N GLU A 36 -9.00 6.78 -30.96
CA GLU A 36 -9.08 7.59 -29.74
C GLU A 36 -7.93 8.59 -29.64
N SER A 37 -8.20 9.71 -29.00
CA SER A 37 -7.24 10.74 -28.63
C SER A 37 -7.61 11.31 -27.26
N PHE A 38 -6.63 11.83 -26.54
CA PHE A 38 -6.80 12.48 -25.24
C PHE A 38 -6.02 13.79 -25.24
N ALA A 39 -6.63 14.84 -24.74
CA ALA A 39 -5.97 16.14 -24.61
C ALA A 39 -5.16 16.25 -23.29
N SER A 40 -5.41 15.37 -22.33
CA SER A 40 -4.77 15.40 -21.01
C SER A 40 -4.71 14.02 -20.36
N LEU A 41 -3.87 13.90 -19.34
CA LEU A 41 -3.84 12.70 -18.49
C LEU A 41 -5.16 12.47 -17.75
N ASP A 42 -5.90 13.53 -17.43
CA ASP A 42 -7.22 13.45 -16.79
C ASP A 42 -8.26 12.80 -17.70
N GLU A 43 -8.25 13.09 -19.01
CA GLU A 43 -9.12 12.41 -19.97
C GLU A 43 -8.77 10.93 -20.12
N LEU A 44 -7.49 10.59 -20.13
CA LEU A 44 -7.03 9.20 -20.10
C LEU A 44 -7.48 8.51 -18.81
N GLN A 45 -7.33 9.17 -17.66
CA GLN A 45 -7.77 8.67 -16.36
C GLN A 45 -9.27 8.34 -16.36
N GLN A 46 -10.12 9.25 -16.83
CA GLN A 46 -11.57 9.03 -16.92
C GLN A 46 -11.92 7.87 -17.87
N THR A 47 -11.19 7.73 -18.96
CA THR A 47 -11.39 6.62 -19.90
C THR A 47 -10.95 5.30 -19.30
N MET A 48 -9.84 5.28 -18.58
CA MET A 48 -9.37 4.09 -17.84
C MET A 48 -10.36 3.69 -16.75
N GLN A 49 -10.91 4.65 -16.01
CA GLN A 49 -11.96 4.38 -15.01
C GLN A 49 -13.15 3.64 -15.65
N LYS A 50 -13.69 4.16 -16.73
CA LYS A 50 -14.81 3.50 -17.44
C LYS A 50 -14.47 2.09 -17.91
N ARG A 51 -13.26 1.86 -18.40
CA ARG A 51 -12.82 0.53 -18.85
C ARG A 51 -12.66 -0.45 -17.71
N LEU A 52 -12.12 0.01 -16.59
CA LEU A 52 -12.00 -0.81 -15.38
C LEU A 52 -13.36 -1.14 -14.77
N ASP A 53 -14.29 -0.17 -14.75
CA ASP A 53 -15.66 -0.41 -14.32
C ASP A 53 -16.37 -1.46 -15.19
N GLN A 54 -16.21 -1.38 -16.52
CA GLN A 54 -16.74 -2.38 -17.43
C GLN A 54 -16.09 -3.76 -17.27
N ALA A 55 -14.81 -3.79 -16.94
CA ALA A 55 -14.06 -5.01 -16.82
C ALA A 55 -14.28 -5.71 -15.48
N PHE A 56 -14.29 -4.97 -14.40
CA PHE A 56 -14.27 -5.51 -13.03
C PHE A 56 -15.49 -5.15 -12.18
N GLY A 57 -16.42 -4.37 -12.73
CA GLY A 57 -17.58 -3.83 -12.01
C GLY A 57 -17.34 -2.42 -11.52
N THR A 58 -18.42 -1.63 -11.51
CA THR A 58 -18.39 -0.20 -11.14
C THR A 58 -17.84 -0.02 -9.73
N ASP A 59 -16.96 0.97 -9.57
CA ASP A 59 -16.38 1.38 -8.30
C ASP A 59 -15.57 0.30 -7.55
N ASN A 60 -15.18 -0.78 -8.22
CA ASN A 60 -14.28 -1.77 -7.62
C ASN A 60 -12.80 -1.37 -7.70
N ILE A 61 -12.40 -0.69 -8.76
CA ILE A 61 -11.04 -0.15 -8.95
C ILE A 61 -11.15 1.34 -9.20
N LYS A 62 -10.44 2.13 -8.44
CA LYS A 62 -10.34 3.58 -8.58
C LYS A 62 -9.08 3.95 -9.36
N VAL A 63 -9.20 4.91 -10.26
CA VAL A 63 -8.06 5.50 -10.98
C VAL A 63 -7.99 6.98 -10.67
N GLU A 64 -6.84 7.45 -10.25
CA GLU A 64 -6.60 8.87 -9.96
C GLU A 64 -5.36 9.37 -10.71
N ASN A 65 -5.38 10.65 -11.07
CA ASN A 65 -4.20 11.36 -11.54
C ASN A 65 -3.55 12.05 -10.35
N GLN A 66 -2.44 11.51 -9.89
CA GLN A 66 -1.64 12.04 -8.79
C GLN A 66 -0.35 12.64 -9.35
N ASN A 67 -0.28 13.97 -9.37
CA ASN A 67 0.92 14.70 -9.80
C ASN A 67 1.50 14.28 -11.17
N GLY A 68 0.64 13.94 -12.14
CA GLY A 68 1.06 13.52 -13.47
C GLY A 68 1.35 12.02 -13.62
N SER A 69 0.99 11.22 -12.63
CA SER A 69 1.02 9.75 -12.67
C SER A 69 -0.39 9.18 -12.49
N LEU A 70 -0.67 8.03 -13.10
CA LEU A 70 -1.91 7.30 -12.84
C LEU A 70 -1.70 6.35 -11.66
N GLU A 71 -2.50 6.54 -10.63
CA GLU A 71 -2.59 5.63 -9.49
C GLU A 71 -3.85 4.79 -9.57
N PHE A 72 -3.73 3.53 -9.17
CA PHE A 72 -4.81 2.55 -9.19
C PHE A 72 -4.94 1.94 -7.79
N ASP A 73 -6.13 2.02 -7.22
CA ASP A 73 -6.41 1.50 -5.89
C ASP A 73 -7.79 0.81 -5.84
N LEU A 74 -8.13 0.25 -4.69
CA LEU A 74 -9.45 -0.28 -4.45
C LEU A 74 -10.47 0.85 -4.45
N GLY A 75 -11.53 0.67 -5.21
CA GLY A 75 -12.68 1.57 -5.19
C GLY A 75 -13.60 1.29 -3.99
N PRO A 76 -14.59 2.17 -3.73
CA PRO A 76 -15.47 2.07 -2.58
C PRO A 76 -16.40 0.84 -2.60
N ALA A 77 -16.63 0.22 -3.77
CA ALA A 77 -17.40 -1.02 -3.86
C ALA A 77 -16.57 -2.28 -3.58
N ALA A 78 -15.23 -2.17 -3.60
CA ALA A 78 -14.35 -3.30 -3.33
C ALA A 78 -14.29 -3.64 -1.85
N SER A 79 -14.21 -4.93 -1.53
CA SER A 79 -13.86 -5.36 -0.18
C SER A 79 -12.40 -5.05 0.13
N GLN A 80 -12.11 -4.53 1.32
CA GLN A 80 -10.74 -4.23 1.77
C GLN A 80 -9.80 -5.44 1.75
N ASN A 81 -10.34 -6.64 1.73
CA ASN A 81 -9.57 -7.88 1.65
C ASN A 81 -9.16 -8.25 0.21
N GLN A 82 -9.74 -7.60 -0.79
CA GLN A 82 -9.41 -7.87 -2.19
C GLN A 82 -8.02 -7.35 -2.54
N THR A 83 -7.37 -8.05 -3.47
CA THR A 83 -6.06 -7.65 -3.99
C THR A 83 -6.24 -7.14 -5.41
N LEU A 84 -5.75 -5.93 -5.65
CA LEU A 84 -5.52 -5.36 -6.97
C LEU A 84 -4.03 -5.45 -7.28
N THR A 85 -3.68 -5.96 -8.45
CA THR A 85 -2.28 -5.99 -8.91
C THR A 85 -2.21 -5.65 -10.38
N ILE A 86 -1.24 -4.83 -10.78
CA ILE A 86 -0.87 -4.60 -12.17
C ILE A 86 0.22 -5.61 -12.52
N THR A 87 -0.17 -6.71 -13.18
CA THR A 87 0.68 -7.89 -13.35
C THR A 87 1.62 -7.79 -14.53
N SER A 88 1.24 -7.07 -15.58
CA SER A 88 2.06 -6.89 -16.76
C SER A 88 1.78 -5.54 -17.44
N GLY A 89 2.65 -5.19 -18.34
CA GLY A 89 2.63 -3.99 -19.15
C GLY A 89 4.03 -3.70 -19.65
N ASP A 90 4.12 -3.01 -20.77
CA ASP A 90 5.38 -2.52 -21.31
C ASP A 90 6.11 -1.65 -20.26
N ALA A 91 7.42 -1.85 -20.11
CA ALA A 91 8.20 -1.14 -19.10
C ALA A 91 8.19 0.37 -19.30
N ASP A 92 8.24 0.82 -20.56
CA ASP A 92 8.21 2.24 -20.89
C ASP A 92 6.82 2.84 -20.66
N VAL A 93 5.76 2.07 -20.92
CA VAL A 93 4.38 2.47 -20.59
C VAL A 93 4.21 2.67 -19.09
N ARG A 94 4.65 1.71 -18.29
CA ARG A 94 4.57 1.81 -16.84
C ARG A 94 5.35 3.02 -16.31
N LYS A 95 6.58 3.21 -16.83
CA LYS A 95 7.41 4.37 -16.47
C LYS A 95 6.75 5.69 -16.84
N THR A 96 6.16 5.78 -18.04
CA THR A 96 5.47 6.98 -18.52
C THR A 96 4.24 7.32 -17.67
N LEU A 97 3.52 6.30 -17.20
CA LEU A 97 2.32 6.46 -16.35
C LEU A 97 2.66 6.49 -14.85
N GLY A 98 3.94 6.40 -14.46
CA GLY A 98 4.36 6.37 -13.07
C GLY A 98 4.06 5.04 -12.33
N ILE A 99 3.76 3.97 -13.06
CA ILE A 99 3.31 2.69 -12.48
C ILE A 99 4.51 1.77 -12.19
N GLN A 100 4.64 1.33 -10.95
CA GLN A 100 5.65 0.35 -10.54
C GLN A 100 5.33 -1.06 -11.08
N LYS A 101 6.38 -1.86 -11.38
CA LYS A 101 6.19 -3.27 -11.72
C LYS A 101 5.62 -4.03 -10.53
N GLY A 102 4.50 -4.74 -10.74
CA GLY A 102 3.82 -5.46 -9.67
C GLY A 102 3.14 -4.54 -8.67
N ALA A 103 2.82 -3.29 -9.06
CA ALA A 103 2.05 -2.36 -8.25
C ALA A 103 0.77 -3.04 -7.74
N SER A 104 0.52 -2.93 -6.45
CA SER A 104 -0.62 -3.57 -5.78
C SER A 104 -1.05 -2.70 -4.60
N ASN A 105 -2.32 -2.81 -4.21
CA ASN A 105 -2.84 -2.24 -2.97
C ASN A 105 -2.31 -2.95 -1.71
N LYS A 106 -1.63 -4.09 -1.86
CA LYS A 106 -1.01 -4.82 -0.75
C LYS A 106 0.41 -4.33 -0.50
N LEU A 107 0.84 -4.45 0.76
CA LEU A 107 2.23 -4.22 1.11
C LEU A 107 3.14 -5.22 0.37
N SER A 108 4.27 -4.74 -0.10
CA SER A 108 5.36 -5.59 -0.59
C SER A 108 6.25 -5.96 0.58
N ALA A 109 6.20 -7.22 1.00
CA ALA A 109 6.96 -7.68 2.18
C ALA A 109 8.47 -7.55 2.04
N GLU A 110 8.99 -7.64 0.81
CA GLU A 110 10.40 -7.50 0.47
C GLU A 110 10.86 -6.04 0.29
N SER A 111 9.93 -5.12 0.09
CA SER A 111 10.22 -3.69 -0.07
C SER A 111 10.35 -3.00 1.27
N SER A 112 11.05 -1.86 1.28
CA SER A 112 11.26 -1.06 2.48
C SER A 112 9.97 -0.48 3.06
N ILE A 113 9.99 -0.08 4.32
CA ILE A 113 8.91 0.66 4.96
C ILE A 113 8.66 1.97 4.19
N ARG A 114 9.72 2.64 3.74
CA ARG A 114 9.64 3.85 2.90
C ARG A 114 8.87 3.61 1.60
N ASP A 115 9.17 2.52 0.88
CA ASP A 115 8.52 2.20 -0.39
C ASP A 115 7.06 1.75 -0.22
N ASN A 116 6.71 1.32 0.99
CA ASN A 116 5.35 0.93 1.36
C ASN A 116 4.57 2.05 2.07
N ILE A 117 5.14 3.26 2.21
CA ILE A 117 4.58 4.28 3.12
C ILE A 117 3.13 4.65 2.80
N ASP A 118 2.78 4.79 1.52
CA ASP A 118 1.44 5.13 1.08
C ASP A 118 0.41 4.04 1.38
N LYS A 119 0.86 2.78 1.43
CA LYS A 119 0.04 1.62 1.77
C LYS A 119 -0.02 1.34 3.27
N LEU A 120 1.02 1.75 4.01
CA LEU A 120 1.07 1.67 5.47
C LEU A 120 0.20 2.75 6.11
N LEU A 121 0.23 3.96 5.56
CA LEU A 121 -0.42 5.15 6.07
C LEU A 121 -1.26 5.83 4.97
N PRO A 122 -2.30 5.15 4.43
CA PRO A 122 -3.05 5.63 3.28
C PRO A 122 -3.78 6.96 3.54
N ASP A 123 -4.19 7.20 4.79
CA ASP A 123 -4.94 8.40 5.19
C ASP A 123 -4.05 9.50 5.78
N ALA A 124 -2.72 9.31 5.77
CA ALA A 124 -1.78 10.30 6.31
C ALA A 124 -1.36 11.31 5.24
N THR A 125 -1.16 12.56 5.66
CA THR A 125 -0.58 13.60 4.81
C THR A 125 0.91 13.33 4.53
N ASP A 126 1.48 13.98 3.54
CA ASP A 126 2.92 13.85 3.23
C ASP A 126 3.81 14.28 4.39
N GLU A 127 3.38 15.31 5.17
CA GLU A 127 4.06 15.75 6.38
C GLU A 127 4.03 14.69 7.48
N GLU A 128 2.89 14.04 7.69
CA GLU A 128 2.75 12.94 8.66
C GLU A 128 3.58 11.73 8.25
N LYS A 129 3.59 11.36 6.97
CA LYS A 129 4.43 10.28 6.43
C LYS A 129 5.91 10.58 6.63
N LYS A 130 6.33 11.82 6.37
CA LYS A 130 7.71 12.27 6.58
C LYS A 130 8.08 12.21 8.07
N ALA A 131 7.23 12.73 8.94
CA ALA A 131 7.47 12.71 10.39
C ALA A 131 7.55 11.26 10.92
N PHE A 132 6.71 10.37 10.44
CA PHE A 132 6.77 8.94 10.75
C PHE A 132 8.11 8.31 10.34
N LEU A 133 8.60 8.57 9.12
CA LEU A 133 9.87 8.02 8.65
C LEU A 133 11.07 8.59 9.43
N GLU A 134 11.00 9.86 9.85
CA GLU A 134 12.00 10.50 10.70
C GLU A 134 12.01 9.88 12.10
N ASP A 135 10.84 9.71 12.73
CA ASP A 135 10.71 9.08 14.04
C ASP A 135 11.22 7.63 14.01
N LEU A 136 10.85 6.88 12.98
CA LEU A 136 11.31 5.50 12.79
C LEU A 136 12.85 5.42 12.67
N ASN A 137 13.47 6.34 11.95
CA ASN A 137 14.92 6.39 11.81
C ASN A 137 15.64 6.77 13.12
N GLN A 138 15.05 7.66 13.91
CA GLN A 138 15.63 8.14 15.16
C GLN A 138 15.39 7.18 16.31
N ASN A 139 14.15 6.73 16.47
CA ASN A 139 13.68 5.98 17.63
C ASN A 139 13.47 4.50 17.37
N GLY A 140 13.31 4.08 16.10
CA GLY A 140 12.91 2.71 15.76
C GLY A 140 11.46 2.43 16.17
N LEU A 141 11.14 1.15 16.33
CA LEU A 141 9.86 0.73 16.89
C LEU A 141 10.00 0.54 18.41
N ILE A 142 8.95 0.90 19.15
CA ILE A 142 8.88 0.68 20.61
C ILE A 142 7.62 -0.13 20.90
N ILE A 143 7.80 -1.33 21.45
CA ILE A 143 6.72 -2.27 21.79
C ILE A 143 6.94 -2.71 23.24
N ASN A 144 5.91 -2.59 24.07
CA ASN A 144 5.99 -2.87 25.52
C ASN A 144 7.13 -2.11 26.23
N GLY A 145 7.42 -0.88 25.79
CA GLY A 145 8.52 -0.07 26.30
C GLY A 145 9.91 -0.52 25.83
N VAL A 146 10.00 -1.56 25.00
CA VAL A 146 11.26 -2.09 24.48
C VAL A 146 11.50 -1.57 23.07
N ARG A 147 12.66 -0.96 22.86
CA ARG A 147 13.09 -0.48 21.53
C ARG A 147 13.56 -1.65 20.65
N ILE A 148 12.92 -1.84 19.51
CA ILE A 148 13.34 -2.80 18.48
C ILE A 148 14.49 -2.19 17.67
N LYS A 149 15.70 -2.67 17.90
CA LYS A 149 16.90 -2.10 17.27
C LYS A 149 17.01 -2.43 15.79
N GLY A 150 17.52 -1.46 15.03
CA GLY A 150 17.86 -1.65 13.62
C GLY A 150 16.65 -1.66 12.66
N VAL A 151 15.46 -1.26 13.11
CA VAL A 151 14.33 -0.94 12.23
C VAL A 151 14.46 0.52 11.85
N THR A 152 14.51 0.78 10.55
CA THR A 152 14.61 2.12 9.95
C THR A 152 13.64 2.21 8.77
N ALA A 153 13.49 3.38 8.18
CA ALA A 153 12.69 3.58 6.99
C ALA A 153 13.10 2.66 5.81
N ASP A 154 14.37 2.29 5.73
CA ASP A 154 14.92 1.47 4.65
C ASP A 154 14.90 -0.05 4.98
N THR A 155 14.37 -0.42 6.15
CA THR A 155 14.14 -1.82 6.52
C THR A 155 12.94 -2.37 5.76
N SER A 156 13.04 -3.57 5.18
CA SER A 156 11.89 -4.23 4.55
C SER A 156 10.83 -4.65 5.57
N ILE A 157 9.60 -4.87 5.13
CA ILE A 157 8.52 -5.37 6.00
C ILE A 157 8.92 -6.69 6.66
N ASN A 158 9.48 -7.64 5.89
CA ASN A 158 9.98 -8.90 6.44
C ASN A 158 11.11 -8.68 7.43
N GLY A 159 12.07 -7.81 7.12
CA GLY A 159 13.15 -7.47 8.02
C GLY A 159 12.67 -6.83 9.34
N MET A 160 11.64 -5.99 9.27
CA MET A 160 10.98 -5.45 10.46
C MET A 160 10.38 -6.56 11.34
N ILE A 161 9.63 -7.49 10.72
CA ILE A 161 9.02 -8.62 11.42
C ILE A 161 10.09 -9.51 12.07
N GLU A 162 11.18 -9.82 11.36
CA GLU A 162 12.29 -10.61 11.90
C GLU A 162 12.94 -9.93 13.11
N LYS A 163 13.13 -8.61 13.05
CA LYS A 163 13.70 -7.84 14.17
C LYS A 163 12.79 -7.82 15.39
N ILE A 164 11.48 -7.65 15.20
CA ILE A 164 10.51 -7.77 16.29
C ILE A 164 10.59 -9.16 16.91
N ASN A 165 10.54 -10.21 16.08
CA ASN A 165 10.53 -11.61 16.53
C ASN A 165 11.82 -12.06 17.20
N SER A 166 12.94 -11.42 16.90
CA SER A 166 14.24 -11.67 17.53
C SER A 166 14.48 -10.86 18.80
N THR A 167 13.63 -9.87 19.10
CA THR A 167 13.72 -9.06 20.33
C THR A 167 12.86 -9.70 21.42
N GLU A 168 13.41 -10.68 22.13
CA GLU A 168 12.69 -11.46 23.15
C GLU A 168 12.09 -10.57 24.25
N ASP A 169 12.82 -9.55 24.70
CA ASP A 169 12.38 -8.63 25.75
C ASP A 169 11.10 -7.86 25.40
N ALA A 170 10.79 -7.71 24.12
CA ALA A 170 9.53 -7.08 23.70
C ALA A 170 8.30 -7.93 24.01
N GLY A 171 8.49 -9.24 24.27
CA GLY A 171 7.43 -10.15 24.69
C GLY A 171 6.32 -10.36 23.65
N VAL A 172 6.61 -10.13 22.37
CA VAL A 172 5.64 -10.27 21.27
C VAL A 172 6.22 -11.04 20.09
N LYS A 173 5.32 -11.59 19.29
CA LYS A 173 5.62 -12.11 17.94
C LYS A 173 4.78 -11.38 16.92
N ALA A 174 5.41 -10.99 15.82
CA ALA A 174 4.77 -10.29 14.71
C ALA A 174 4.68 -11.20 13.48
N SER A 175 3.64 -11.00 12.70
CA SER A 175 3.50 -11.58 11.36
C SER A 175 2.72 -10.62 10.44
N TYR A 176 2.91 -10.80 9.14
CA TYR A 176 2.13 -10.10 8.12
C TYR A 176 1.34 -11.12 7.30
N LEU A 177 0.02 -10.96 7.28
CA LEU A 177 -0.92 -11.78 6.52
C LEU A 177 -1.19 -11.11 5.17
N SER A 178 -0.48 -11.52 4.13
CA SER A 178 -0.61 -10.95 2.78
C SER A 178 -2.02 -11.12 2.19
N SER A 179 -2.73 -12.19 2.57
CA SER A 179 -4.11 -12.43 2.11
C SER A 179 -5.09 -11.35 2.56
N SER A 180 -4.96 -10.85 3.78
CA SER A 180 -5.82 -9.81 4.36
C SER A 180 -5.16 -8.44 4.45
N ASN A 181 -3.89 -8.31 4.04
CA ASN A 181 -3.09 -7.10 4.16
C ASN A 181 -3.01 -6.57 5.61
N GLN A 182 -2.83 -7.48 6.57
CA GLN A 182 -2.88 -7.15 7.98
C GLN A 182 -1.62 -7.61 8.71
N PHE A 183 -1.18 -6.77 9.66
CA PHE A 183 -0.23 -7.20 10.67
C PHE A 183 -0.95 -7.88 11.82
N VAL A 184 -0.29 -8.87 12.40
CA VAL A 184 -0.73 -9.54 13.61
C VAL A 184 0.40 -9.46 14.63
N LEU A 185 0.09 -8.97 15.82
CA LEU A 185 0.95 -9.04 16.99
C LEU A 185 0.30 -9.95 18.04
N VAL A 186 1.07 -10.88 18.55
CA VAL A 186 0.64 -11.75 19.65
C VAL A 186 1.67 -11.71 20.77
N THR A 187 1.23 -11.86 22.03
CA THR A 187 2.15 -11.99 23.16
C THR A 187 2.92 -13.31 23.09
N SER A 188 4.20 -13.28 23.39
CA SER A 188 5.06 -14.47 23.37
C SER A 188 4.77 -15.43 24.53
N GLU A 189 4.21 -14.91 25.62
CA GLU A 189 3.87 -15.70 26.81
C GLU A 189 2.35 -15.86 26.94
N THR A 190 1.92 -17.06 27.30
CA THR A 190 0.52 -17.35 27.63
C THR A 190 0.18 -16.85 29.04
N GLY A 191 -0.90 -16.08 29.17
CA GLY A 191 -1.39 -15.58 30.46
C GLY A 191 -2.50 -14.54 30.29
N LYS A 192 -3.50 -14.56 31.15
CA LYS A 192 -4.61 -13.58 31.14
C LYS A 192 -4.06 -12.17 31.39
N GLY A 193 -4.50 -11.21 30.58
CA GLY A 193 -4.41 -9.78 30.89
C GLY A 193 -3.10 -9.09 30.47
N ARG A 194 -2.31 -9.64 29.55
CA ARG A 194 -1.17 -8.89 28.98
C ARG A 194 -1.64 -8.03 27.81
N GLU A 195 -1.61 -6.74 28.01
CA GLU A 195 -1.82 -5.76 26.94
C GLU A 195 -0.49 -5.56 26.19
N ILE A 196 -0.58 -5.36 24.87
CA ILE A 196 0.55 -4.93 24.06
C ILE A 196 0.47 -3.40 24.00
N THR A 197 1.52 -2.73 24.49
CA THR A 197 1.64 -1.28 24.40
C THR A 197 2.52 -0.89 23.22
N LEU A 198 2.11 0.13 22.50
CA LEU A 198 2.78 0.65 21.30
C LEU A 198 3.14 2.11 21.52
N ASP A 199 4.35 2.52 21.16
CA ASP A 199 4.80 3.91 21.21
C ASP A 199 5.41 4.37 19.91
N GLY A 200 5.37 5.70 19.64
CA GLY A 200 5.96 6.31 18.46
C GLY A 200 5.48 5.67 17.16
N ALA A 201 6.42 5.38 16.26
CA ALA A 201 6.16 4.77 14.95
C ALA A 201 5.41 3.42 15.03
N SER A 202 5.51 2.69 16.15
CA SER A 202 4.78 1.42 16.32
C SER A 202 3.27 1.61 16.34
N LYS A 203 2.76 2.72 16.88
CA LYS A 203 1.32 3.05 16.85
C LYS A 203 0.82 3.24 15.43
N ALA A 204 1.61 3.87 14.58
CA ALA A 204 1.24 4.12 13.19
C ALA A 204 1.14 2.83 12.36
N ILE A 205 1.99 1.84 12.64
CA ILE A 205 2.01 0.56 11.89
C ILE A 205 0.99 -0.44 12.44
N PHE A 206 0.93 -0.57 13.77
CA PHE A 206 0.19 -1.65 14.43
C PHE A 206 -1.05 -1.18 15.19
N GLY A 207 -1.16 0.11 15.45
CA GLY A 207 -2.30 0.70 16.14
C GLY A 207 -3.49 0.99 15.22
N ALA A 208 -4.51 1.63 15.80
CA ALA A 208 -5.64 2.16 15.04
C ALA A 208 -5.56 3.67 14.92
N ARG A 209 -6.05 4.23 13.83
CA ARG A 209 -6.22 5.68 13.67
C ARG A 209 -7.63 6.07 14.13
N THR A 210 -7.72 7.13 14.95
CA THR A 210 -9.00 7.69 15.37
C THR A 210 -9.57 8.61 14.30
N ASP A 211 -10.87 8.94 14.40
CA ASP A 211 -11.52 9.93 13.52
C ASP A 211 -10.85 11.33 13.60
N SER A 212 -10.14 11.64 14.70
CA SER A 212 -9.34 12.86 14.85
C SER A 212 -7.96 12.76 14.22
N GLY A 213 -7.59 11.62 13.65
CA GLY A 213 -6.29 11.41 13.00
C GLY A 213 -5.17 10.93 13.92
N GLU A 214 -5.41 10.72 15.21
CA GLU A 214 -4.41 10.22 16.15
C GLU A 214 -4.25 8.71 16.05
N PHE A 215 -3.02 8.20 16.22
CA PHE A 215 -2.74 6.77 16.34
C PHE A 215 -2.83 6.32 17.80
N VAL A 216 -3.60 5.28 18.06
CA VAL A 216 -3.84 4.72 19.41
C VAL A 216 -3.64 3.22 19.46
N ASP A 217 -3.36 2.67 20.64
CA ASP A 217 -3.07 1.24 20.87
C ASP A 217 -4.27 0.30 20.70
N SER A 218 -5.40 0.77 20.31
CA SER A 218 -6.73 0.25 20.60
C SER A 218 -7.12 -1.13 20.03
N SER A 219 -6.27 -1.80 19.27
CA SER A 219 -6.76 -2.94 18.47
C SER A 219 -6.34 -4.33 18.94
N PHE A 220 -5.39 -4.44 19.85
CA PHE A 220 -4.89 -5.75 20.27
C PHE A 220 -5.51 -6.20 21.58
N LYS A 221 -6.83 -6.44 21.56
CA LYS A 221 -7.44 -7.24 22.61
C LYS A 221 -7.11 -8.70 22.35
N GLN A 222 -6.37 -9.32 23.27
CA GLN A 222 -6.20 -10.76 23.27
C GLN A 222 -7.57 -11.42 23.32
N THR A 223 -7.97 -12.10 22.26
CA THR A 223 -9.11 -13.00 22.31
C THR A 223 -8.67 -14.21 23.13
N ASP A 224 -9.28 -14.41 24.30
CA ASP A 224 -9.13 -15.63 25.08
C ASP A 224 -9.59 -16.81 24.22
N THR A 225 -8.66 -17.55 23.68
CA THR A 225 -8.92 -18.91 23.20
C THR A 225 -8.80 -19.85 24.39
N ASN A 226 -9.95 -20.32 24.85
CA ASN A 226 -10.02 -21.48 25.76
C ASN A 226 -9.44 -22.72 25.07
#